data_8b44b9264e889bbabb5c961a34e79cd2
#
_entry.id   8b44b9264e889bbabb5c961a34e79cd2
#
_cell.length_a   1.000
_cell.length_b   1.000
_cell.length_c   1.000
_cell.angle_alpha   90.00
_cell.angle_beta   90.00
_cell.angle_gamma   90.00
#
_symmetry.space_group_name_H-M   'P 1'
#
loop_
_entity.id
_entity.type
_entity.pdbx_description
1 polymer ?
#
loop_
_entity_poly.entity_id
_entity_poly.type
_entity_poly.pdbx_seq_one_letter_code
_entity_poly.pdbx_strand_id
1 'polypeptide(L)'
;ETDITLASLRGKEYDDPDWEKLLDQMTFEEKSYLLTNGMYTTVMVESVAKPDTKEHNGPTGTVKSKGELSMPSEGIWASSFNDELIKKVGEMLAEDSRAAGDSGIYANAINIHRMPFGGRSHEYFSEDPYLTAIAAVNEIQGIQSKGVIANVKHIAFNDQESHRSGGSVWLNEQEAREIM
;
A
#
# COMPACT_ATOMS: atom_id res chain seq x y z
N GLU A 1 27.25 21.18 -12.20
CA GLU A 1 26.56 20.15 -11.40
C GLU A 1 25.22 19.92 -12.07
N THR A 2 24.96 18.73 -12.54
CA THR A 2 23.65 18.36 -13.07
C THR A 2 22.76 18.03 -11.89
N ASP A 3 21.67 18.77 -11.74
CA ASP A 3 20.67 18.50 -10.71
C ASP A 3 20.14 17.07 -10.84
N ILE A 4 20.09 16.36 -9.74
CA ILE A 4 19.56 15.00 -9.68
C ILE A 4 18.04 15.10 -9.59
N THR A 5 17.33 14.38 -10.46
CA THR A 5 15.87 14.28 -10.43
C THR A 5 15.43 12.94 -9.89
N LEU A 6 14.22 12.86 -9.35
CA LEU A 6 13.68 11.58 -8.90
C LEU A 6 13.68 10.51 -10.01
N ALA A 7 13.40 10.92 -11.25
CA ALA A 7 13.40 10.01 -12.40
C ALA A 7 14.79 9.46 -12.74
N SER A 8 15.86 10.23 -12.47
CA SER A 8 17.25 9.80 -12.73
C SER A 8 17.72 8.71 -11.78
N LEU A 9 17.02 8.50 -10.66
CA LEU A 9 17.33 7.46 -9.68
C LEU A 9 16.60 6.13 -9.92
N ARG A 10 15.83 6.05 -11.00
CA ARG A 10 15.14 4.82 -11.35
C ARG A 10 16.11 3.64 -11.50
N GLY A 11 15.86 2.57 -10.76
CA GLY A 11 16.68 1.36 -10.76
C GLY A 11 17.94 1.44 -9.91
N LYS A 12 18.14 2.54 -9.17
CA LYS A 12 19.19 2.64 -8.15
C LYS A 12 18.85 1.80 -6.93
N GLU A 13 19.86 1.22 -6.31
CA GLU A 13 19.69 0.52 -5.04
C GLU A 13 19.31 1.51 -3.93
N TYR A 14 18.68 0.98 -2.87
CA TYR A 14 18.16 1.82 -1.77
C TYR A 14 19.27 2.62 -1.06
N ASP A 15 20.47 2.09 -0.99
CA ASP A 15 21.64 2.69 -0.35
C ASP A 15 22.58 3.45 -1.32
N ASP A 16 22.14 3.67 -2.56
CA ASP A 16 22.91 4.45 -3.53
C ASP A 16 23.08 5.90 -3.01
N PRO A 17 24.32 6.43 -2.96
CA PRO A 17 24.59 7.76 -2.41
C PRO A 17 23.93 8.91 -3.17
N ASP A 18 23.39 8.69 -4.35
CA ASP A 18 22.65 9.71 -5.09
C ASP A 18 21.30 10.04 -4.44
N TRP A 19 20.75 9.15 -3.59
CA TRP A 19 19.55 9.46 -2.81
C TRP A 19 19.80 10.60 -1.82
N GLU A 20 20.94 10.59 -1.12
CA GLU A 20 21.30 11.69 -0.21
C GLU A 20 21.48 13.00 -0.98
N LYS A 21 22.14 12.97 -2.14
CA LYS A 21 22.31 14.15 -2.98
C LYS A 21 20.98 14.72 -3.47
N LEU A 22 20.00 13.84 -3.82
CA LEU A 22 18.65 14.26 -4.18
C LEU A 22 17.96 14.92 -2.98
N LEU A 23 18.05 14.32 -1.80
CA LEU A 23 17.46 14.90 -0.60
C LEU A 23 18.10 16.24 -0.22
N ASP A 24 19.39 16.40 -0.45
CA ASP A 24 20.10 17.66 -0.17
C ASP A 24 19.68 18.83 -1.10
N GLN A 25 19.13 18.53 -2.25
CA GLN A 25 18.56 19.56 -3.13
C GLN A 25 17.22 20.12 -2.64
N MET A 26 16.50 19.34 -1.80
CA MET A 26 15.21 19.77 -1.27
C MET A 26 15.38 20.75 -0.12
N THR A 27 14.58 21.81 -0.11
CA THR A 27 14.50 22.74 1.02
C THR A 27 13.83 22.09 2.22
N PHE A 28 14.02 22.69 3.39
CA PHE A 28 13.32 22.22 4.59
C PHE A 28 11.79 22.33 4.45
N GLU A 29 11.32 23.39 3.79
CA GLU A 29 9.91 23.64 3.52
C GLU A 29 9.34 22.54 2.62
N GLU A 30 10.03 22.16 1.54
CA GLU A 30 9.61 21.07 0.66
C GLU A 30 9.56 19.73 1.39
N LYS A 31 10.57 19.40 2.19
CA LYS A 31 10.59 18.19 3.02
C LYS A 31 9.43 18.17 3.99
N SER A 32 9.22 19.28 4.72
CA SER A 32 8.13 19.42 5.68
C SER A 32 6.77 19.30 4.98
N TYR A 33 6.58 19.96 3.84
CA TYR A 33 5.34 19.92 3.08
C TYR A 33 5.03 18.52 2.56
N LEU A 34 6.05 17.82 2.02
CA LEU A 34 5.90 16.44 1.56
C LEU A 34 5.44 15.49 2.67
N LEU A 35 5.96 15.66 3.89
CA LEU A 35 5.63 14.80 5.03
C LEU A 35 4.28 15.12 5.67
N THR A 36 3.81 16.36 5.55
CA THR A 36 2.61 16.83 6.26
C THR A 36 1.38 16.98 5.37
N ASN A 37 1.55 17.00 4.06
CA ASN A 37 0.48 17.20 3.08
C ASN A 37 0.33 16.00 2.14
N GLY A 38 0.18 14.82 2.73
CA GLY A 38 -0.15 13.60 2.02
C GLY A 38 -1.43 13.01 2.57
N MET A 39 -2.36 12.67 1.74
CA MET A 39 -3.52 11.83 2.04
C MET A 39 -4.18 11.52 0.70
N TYR A 40 -4.14 10.27 0.27
CA TYR A 40 -4.53 9.88 -1.08
C TYR A 40 -3.72 10.56 -2.21
N THR A 41 -2.57 11.11 -1.86
CA THR A 41 -1.63 11.76 -2.79
C THR A 41 -0.27 11.91 -2.11
N THR A 42 0.78 12.04 -2.91
CA THR A 42 2.04 12.65 -2.47
C THR A 42 2.28 13.91 -3.28
N VAL A 43 2.53 15.02 -2.58
CA VAL A 43 2.64 16.34 -3.22
C VAL A 43 3.84 16.44 -4.17
N MET A 44 3.74 17.31 -5.16
CA MET A 44 4.84 17.66 -6.04
C MET A 44 5.99 18.29 -5.27
N VAL A 45 7.24 18.00 -5.69
CA VAL A 45 8.45 18.64 -5.19
C VAL A 45 9.25 19.09 -6.41
N GLU A 46 9.26 20.40 -6.66
CA GLU A 46 9.84 20.97 -7.89
C GLU A 46 11.35 20.79 -7.94
N SER A 47 12.06 21.01 -6.84
CA SER A 47 13.53 20.95 -6.79
C SER A 47 14.12 19.62 -7.25
N VAL A 48 13.36 18.53 -7.16
CA VAL A 48 13.78 17.18 -7.56
C VAL A 48 12.91 16.59 -8.66
N ALA A 49 12.08 17.41 -9.29
CA ALA A 49 11.14 17.01 -10.34
C ALA A 49 10.24 15.83 -9.97
N LYS A 50 9.84 15.75 -8.70
CA LYS A 50 8.86 14.75 -8.24
C LYS A 50 7.46 15.24 -8.59
N PRO A 51 6.69 14.51 -9.41
CA PRO A 51 5.31 14.88 -9.70
C PRO A 51 4.38 14.62 -8.50
N ASP A 52 3.17 15.18 -8.55
CA ASP A 52 2.06 14.71 -7.72
C ASP A 52 1.73 13.25 -8.02
N THR A 53 1.25 12.54 -7.02
CA THR A 53 0.62 11.23 -7.20
C THR A 53 -0.87 11.31 -6.88
N LYS A 54 -1.63 10.40 -7.44
CA LYS A 54 -3.00 10.10 -7.00
C LYS A 54 -3.04 8.68 -6.52
N GLU A 55 -3.73 8.47 -5.43
CA GLU A 55 -3.85 7.16 -4.80
C GLU A 55 -5.30 6.89 -4.45
N HIS A 56 -5.76 5.68 -4.64
CA HIS A 56 -7.13 5.27 -4.33
C HIS A 56 -7.17 4.11 -3.35
N ASN A 57 -8.26 4.07 -2.63
CA ASN A 57 -8.56 2.96 -1.74
C ASN A 57 -9.12 1.79 -2.56
N GLY A 58 -8.71 0.57 -2.23
CA GLY A 58 -9.35 -0.58 -2.83
C GLY A 58 -8.56 -1.86 -2.92
N PRO A 59 -8.61 -2.73 -1.90
CA PRO A 59 -8.12 -4.10 -2.07
C PRO A 59 -9.01 -4.92 -3.01
N THR A 60 -10.26 -4.52 -3.23
CA THR A 60 -11.21 -5.24 -4.09
C THR A 60 -11.56 -4.50 -5.38
N GLY A 61 -10.71 -3.56 -5.79
CA GLY A 61 -10.89 -2.72 -6.96
C GLY A 61 -10.93 -1.22 -6.62
N THR A 62 -10.66 -0.37 -7.60
CA THR A 62 -10.67 1.07 -7.40
C THR A 62 -12.11 1.59 -7.37
N VAL A 63 -12.44 2.44 -6.41
CA VAL A 63 -13.84 2.77 -6.06
C VAL A 63 -14.47 3.87 -6.95
N LYS A 64 -13.73 4.46 -7.89
CA LYS A 64 -14.17 5.73 -8.50
C LYS A 64 -14.38 5.74 -10.00
N SER A 65 -13.96 4.76 -10.75
CA SER A 65 -14.11 4.79 -12.22
C SER A 65 -15.29 3.96 -12.69
N LYS A 66 -16.03 4.49 -13.65
CA LYS A 66 -17.11 3.74 -14.28
C LYS A 66 -16.55 2.62 -15.14
N GLY A 67 -16.90 1.39 -14.82
CA GLY A 67 -16.51 0.22 -15.59
C GLY A 67 -15.41 -0.63 -14.98
N GLU A 68 -14.97 -0.31 -13.77
CA GLU A 68 -14.03 -1.13 -13.03
C GLU A 68 -14.69 -2.43 -12.56
N LEU A 69 -13.89 -3.49 -12.58
CA LEU A 69 -14.31 -4.78 -12.05
C LEU A 69 -14.12 -4.80 -10.54
N SER A 70 -15.19 -5.13 -9.82
CA SER A 70 -15.05 -5.53 -8.42
C SER A 70 -14.41 -6.90 -8.34
N MET A 71 -13.31 -6.98 -7.59
CA MET A 71 -12.66 -8.24 -7.27
C MET A 71 -13.31 -8.90 -6.06
N PRO A 72 -13.23 -10.22 -5.92
CA PRO A 72 -13.55 -10.89 -4.67
C PRO A 72 -12.68 -10.35 -3.52
N SER A 73 -13.09 -10.60 -2.28
CA SER A 73 -12.30 -10.19 -1.12
C SER A 73 -10.96 -10.92 -1.02
N GLU A 74 -9.99 -10.32 -0.36
CA GLU A 74 -8.64 -10.86 -0.15
C GLU A 74 -8.67 -12.25 0.51
N GLY A 75 -9.59 -12.49 1.43
CA GLY A 75 -9.78 -13.80 2.04
C GLY A 75 -10.14 -14.91 1.04
N ILE A 76 -10.85 -14.57 -0.04
CA ILE A 76 -11.15 -15.55 -1.10
C ILE A 76 -9.89 -15.87 -1.91
N TRP A 77 -9.05 -14.87 -2.19
CA TRP A 77 -7.78 -15.10 -2.88
C TRP A 77 -6.83 -15.94 -2.05
N ALA A 78 -6.70 -15.63 -0.75
CA ALA A 78 -5.90 -16.41 0.17
C ALA A 78 -6.37 -17.87 0.27
N SER A 79 -7.68 -18.10 0.26
CA SER A 79 -8.28 -19.44 0.29
C SER A 79 -7.98 -20.28 -0.96
N SER A 80 -7.49 -19.66 -2.03
CA SER A 80 -7.05 -20.40 -3.21
C SER A 80 -5.72 -21.12 -3.00
N PHE A 81 -4.90 -20.69 -2.04
CA PHE A 81 -3.51 -21.15 -1.83
C PHE A 81 -2.68 -21.14 -3.13
N ASN A 82 -2.95 -20.16 -3.99
CA ASN A 82 -2.33 -20.06 -5.30
C ASN A 82 -1.61 -18.72 -5.48
N ASP A 83 -0.33 -18.72 -5.21
CA ASP A 83 0.55 -17.55 -5.23
C ASP A 83 0.55 -16.85 -6.61
N GLU A 84 0.58 -17.63 -7.70
CA GLU A 84 0.58 -17.07 -9.04
C GLU A 84 -0.76 -16.37 -9.36
N LEU A 85 -1.86 -16.90 -8.87
CA LEU A 85 -3.18 -16.28 -9.03
C LEU A 85 -3.23 -14.96 -8.27
N ILE A 86 -2.76 -14.93 -7.03
CA ILE A 86 -2.74 -13.73 -6.20
C ILE A 86 -1.87 -12.64 -6.86
N LYS A 87 -0.71 -13.02 -7.40
CA LYS A 87 0.14 -12.09 -8.14
C LYS A 87 -0.57 -11.52 -9.38
N LYS A 88 -1.30 -12.34 -10.13
CA LYS A 88 -2.10 -11.87 -11.27
C LYS A 88 -3.22 -10.93 -10.85
N VAL A 89 -3.86 -11.16 -9.71
CA VAL A 89 -4.84 -10.21 -9.15
C VAL A 89 -4.18 -8.86 -8.89
N GLY A 90 -3.01 -8.84 -8.28
CA GLY A 90 -2.23 -7.60 -8.08
C GLY A 90 -1.90 -6.89 -9.39
N GLU A 91 -1.53 -7.64 -10.45
CA GLU A 91 -1.30 -7.08 -11.79
C GLU A 91 -2.57 -6.43 -12.37
N MET A 92 -3.73 -7.09 -12.22
CA MET A 92 -5.01 -6.57 -12.70
C MET A 92 -5.43 -5.31 -11.94
N LEU A 93 -5.32 -5.31 -10.61
CA LEU A 93 -5.61 -4.14 -9.79
C LEU A 93 -4.74 -2.93 -10.18
N ALA A 94 -3.48 -3.18 -10.49
CA ALA A 94 -2.58 -2.13 -10.93
C ALA A 94 -2.91 -1.60 -12.34
N GLU A 95 -3.33 -2.46 -13.25
CA GLU A 95 -3.76 -2.05 -14.60
C GLU A 95 -5.03 -1.20 -14.52
N ASP A 96 -6.01 -1.57 -13.70
CA ASP A 96 -7.21 -0.77 -13.44
C ASP A 96 -6.86 0.57 -12.79
N SER A 97 -5.96 0.59 -11.79
CA SER A 97 -5.50 1.82 -11.16
C SER A 97 -4.86 2.77 -12.16
N ARG A 98 -4.00 2.26 -13.05
CA ARG A 98 -3.39 3.07 -14.11
C ARG A 98 -4.41 3.59 -15.11
N ALA A 99 -5.40 2.79 -15.47
CA ALA A 99 -6.49 3.20 -16.36
C ALA A 99 -7.34 4.31 -15.73
N ALA A 100 -7.49 4.29 -14.39
CA ALA A 100 -8.14 5.35 -13.62
C ALA A 100 -7.28 6.62 -13.45
N GLY A 101 -6.01 6.57 -13.83
CA GLY A 101 -5.06 7.67 -13.68
C GLY A 101 -4.41 7.73 -12.29
N ASP A 102 -4.41 6.61 -11.55
CA ASP A 102 -3.83 6.52 -10.22
C ASP A 102 -2.38 6.06 -10.28
N SER A 103 -1.58 6.58 -9.37
CA SER A 103 -0.17 6.22 -9.21
C SER A 103 0.05 5.20 -8.12
N GLY A 104 -0.93 5.04 -7.23
CA GLY A 104 -0.87 4.12 -6.11
C GLY A 104 -2.25 3.64 -5.67
N ILE A 105 -2.27 2.52 -4.98
CA ILE A 105 -3.47 1.91 -4.46
C ILE A 105 -3.28 1.54 -2.99
N TYR A 106 -4.27 1.84 -2.17
CA TYR A 106 -4.36 1.32 -0.79
C TYR A 106 -4.96 -0.09 -0.85
N ALA A 107 -4.14 -1.02 -1.29
CA ALA A 107 -4.41 -2.44 -1.33
C ALA A 107 -3.45 -3.18 -0.40
N ASN A 108 -3.59 -4.50 -0.29
CA ASN A 108 -2.94 -5.36 0.69
C ASN A 108 -3.35 -4.98 2.11
N ALA A 109 -4.58 -5.28 2.45
CA ALA A 109 -5.06 -5.16 3.81
C ALA A 109 -4.63 -6.39 4.61
N ILE A 110 -3.57 -6.25 5.40
CA ILE A 110 -2.85 -7.36 6.02
C ILE A 110 -3.18 -7.61 7.50
N ASN A 111 -4.18 -6.92 8.04
CA ASN A 111 -4.57 -7.17 9.42
C ASN A 111 -5.03 -8.62 9.61
N ILE A 112 -4.68 -9.21 10.74
CA ILE A 112 -5.02 -10.59 11.04
C ILE A 112 -6.47 -10.67 11.53
N HIS A 113 -7.20 -11.70 11.09
CA HIS A 113 -8.56 -12.02 11.57
C HIS A 113 -8.51 -12.52 13.00
N ARG A 114 -8.27 -11.63 13.95
CA ARG A 114 -8.16 -11.97 15.36
C ARG A 114 -9.48 -12.45 15.95
N MET A 115 -10.57 -11.88 15.46
CA MET A 115 -11.93 -12.31 15.81
C MET A 115 -12.82 -12.35 14.55
N PRO A 116 -13.79 -13.29 14.51
CA PRO A 116 -14.68 -13.43 13.36
C PRO A 116 -15.63 -12.24 13.16
N PHE A 117 -15.81 -11.41 14.19
CA PHE A 117 -16.71 -10.25 14.20
C PHE A 117 -16.01 -8.93 13.83
N GLY A 118 -14.78 -8.98 13.37
CA GLY A 118 -14.06 -7.80 12.93
C GLY A 118 -14.83 -7.08 11.81
N GLY A 119 -15.14 -5.79 11.99
CA GLY A 119 -15.95 -5.04 11.03
C GLY A 119 -15.35 -4.94 9.63
N ARG A 120 -14.04 -5.20 9.50
CA ARG A 120 -13.29 -5.15 8.24
C ARG A 120 -12.65 -6.47 7.83
N SER A 121 -13.00 -7.58 8.48
CA SER A 121 -12.47 -8.91 8.15
C SER A 121 -12.73 -9.32 6.69
N HIS A 122 -13.71 -8.71 6.03
CA HIS A 122 -14.00 -8.93 4.61
C HIS A 122 -12.89 -8.45 3.66
N GLU A 123 -12.01 -7.55 4.10
CA GLU A 123 -10.91 -7.01 3.30
C GLU A 123 -9.52 -7.50 3.75
N TYR A 124 -9.45 -8.53 4.59
CA TYR A 124 -8.20 -9.09 5.10
C TYR A 124 -8.01 -10.53 4.62
N PHE A 125 -6.76 -10.96 4.47
CA PHE A 125 -6.46 -12.28 3.90
C PHE A 125 -6.84 -13.45 4.79
N SER A 126 -6.45 -13.45 6.07
CA SER A 126 -6.55 -14.63 6.92
C SER A 126 -6.41 -14.32 8.42
N GLU A 127 -6.72 -15.34 9.23
CA GLU A 127 -6.33 -15.40 10.64
C GLU A 127 -4.89 -15.91 10.82
N ASP A 128 -4.28 -16.48 9.77
CA ASP A 128 -2.92 -17.00 9.78
C ASP A 128 -1.94 -15.93 9.27
N PRO A 129 -1.00 -15.45 10.11
CA PRO A 129 -0.03 -14.44 9.71
C PRO A 129 0.91 -14.92 8.60
N TYR A 130 1.24 -16.20 8.55
CA TYR A 130 2.10 -16.74 7.50
C TYR A 130 1.39 -16.73 6.13
N LEU A 131 0.16 -17.21 6.07
CA LEU A 131 -0.64 -17.15 4.84
C LEU A 131 -0.87 -15.72 4.38
N THR A 132 -1.18 -14.82 5.31
CA THR A 132 -1.33 -13.38 5.04
C THR A 132 -0.05 -12.79 4.46
N ALA A 133 1.11 -13.10 5.03
CA ALA A 133 2.39 -12.58 4.53
C ALA A 133 2.70 -13.07 3.11
N ILE A 134 2.51 -14.36 2.82
CA ILE A 134 2.75 -14.91 1.48
C ILE A 134 1.79 -14.29 0.45
N ALA A 135 0.51 -14.21 0.78
CA ALA A 135 -0.49 -13.62 -0.10
C ALA A 135 -0.17 -12.14 -0.39
N ALA A 136 0.12 -11.36 0.66
CA ALA A 136 0.46 -9.96 0.53
C ALA A 136 1.70 -9.72 -0.34
N VAL A 137 2.77 -10.49 -0.14
CA VAL A 137 4.00 -10.37 -0.95
C VAL A 137 3.71 -10.60 -2.44
N ASN A 138 2.92 -11.63 -2.77
CA ASN A 138 2.58 -11.93 -4.15
C ASN A 138 1.72 -10.83 -4.79
N GLU A 139 0.73 -10.32 -4.09
CA GLU A 139 -0.10 -9.20 -4.57
C GLU A 139 0.73 -7.92 -4.75
N ILE A 140 1.57 -7.55 -3.77
CA ILE A 140 2.47 -6.40 -3.87
C ILE A 140 3.38 -6.51 -5.10
N GLN A 141 3.99 -7.66 -5.31
CA GLN A 141 4.83 -7.91 -6.49
C GLN A 141 4.04 -7.73 -7.79
N GLY A 142 2.80 -8.19 -7.82
CA GLY A 142 1.89 -7.97 -8.95
C GLY A 142 1.64 -6.49 -9.20
N ILE A 143 1.24 -5.76 -8.18
CA ILE A 143 0.96 -4.32 -8.26
C ILE A 143 2.21 -3.54 -8.72
N GLN A 144 3.33 -3.77 -8.07
CA GLN A 144 4.57 -3.05 -8.37
C GLN A 144 5.14 -3.40 -9.74
N SER A 145 4.90 -4.61 -10.26
CA SER A 145 5.34 -5.01 -11.61
C SER A 145 4.76 -4.13 -12.72
N LYS A 146 3.65 -3.46 -12.46
CA LYS A 146 2.99 -2.52 -13.39
C LYS A 146 3.34 -1.05 -13.09
N GLY A 147 4.24 -0.79 -12.15
CA GLY A 147 4.68 0.56 -11.80
C GLY A 147 3.70 1.34 -10.93
N VAL A 148 2.82 0.67 -10.21
CA VAL A 148 1.88 1.25 -9.26
C VAL A 148 2.42 1.09 -7.84
N ILE A 149 2.25 2.11 -7.01
CA ILE A 149 2.63 2.09 -5.60
C ILE A 149 1.64 1.21 -4.83
N ALA A 150 2.13 0.22 -4.11
CA ALA A 150 1.33 -0.60 -3.21
C ALA A 150 1.43 -0.04 -1.78
N ASN A 151 0.34 0.48 -1.26
CA ASN A 151 0.26 0.99 0.10
C ASN A 151 -0.32 -0.08 1.02
N VAL A 152 0.55 -0.73 1.77
CA VAL A 152 0.16 -1.78 2.73
C VAL A 152 -0.59 -1.16 3.91
N LYS A 153 -1.73 -1.75 4.28
CA LYS A 153 -2.60 -1.29 5.37
C LYS A 153 -3.11 -2.48 6.18
N HIS A 154 -3.50 -2.27 7.44
CA HIS A 154 -3.40 -1.07 8.24
C HIS A 154 -2.38 -1.31 9.35
N ILE A 155 -1.59 -0.34 9.68
CA ILE A 155 -0.75 -0.39 10.87
C ILE A 155 -1.55 0.27 12.01
N ALA A 156 -1.91 -0.45 13.05
CA ALA A 156 -2.03 -1.88 13.26
C ALA A 156 -3.22 -2.10 14.20
N PHE A 157 -3.65 -3.36 14.38
CA PHE A 157 -4.66 -3.73 15.39
C PHE A 157 -6.06 -3.13 15.13
N ASN A 158 -6.56 -3.29 13.91
CA ASN A 158 -7.89 -2.80 13.54
C ASN A 158 -8.97 -3.88 13.79
N ASP A 159 -9.14 -4.28 15.04
CA ASP A 159 -10.08 -5.34 15.42
C ASP A 159 -11.54 -4.87 15.45
N GLN A 160 -11.77 -3.56 15.60
CA GLN A 160 -13.10 -3.00 15.79
C GLN A 160 -13.30 -1.72 14.97
N GLU A 161 -14.40 -1.63 14.23
CA GLU A 161 -14.80 -0.44 13.48
C GLU A 161 -15.66 0.52 14.30
N SER A 162 -16.52 0.01 15.18
CA SER A 162 -17.31 0.89 16.07
C SER A 162 -16.40 1.67 16.99
N HIS A 163 -16.48 3.00 16.93
CA HIS A 163 -15.64 3.90 17.72
C HIS A 163 -14.14 3.70 17.51
N ARG A 164 -13.70 3.31 16.32
CA ARG A 164 -12.28 3.04 16.02
C ARG A 164 -11.35 4.21 16.30
N SER A 165 -11.85 5.45 16.17
CA SER A 165 -11.10 6.64 16.57
C SER A 165 -11.16 6.81 18.09
N GLY A 166 -10.13 6.35 18.78
CA GLY A 166 -10.03 6.38 20.25
C GLY A 166 -10.35 5.05 20.94
N GLY A 167 -10.59 3.98 20.18
CA GLY A 167 -10.63 2.63 20.73
C GLY A 167 -9.26 2.17 21.23
N SER A 168 -9.24 1.37 22.31
CA SER A 168 -8.00 0.75 22.81
C SER A 168 -8.01 -0.73 22.46
N VAL A 169 -6.90 -1.19 21.87
CA VAL A 169 -6.67 -2.62 21.61
C VAL A 169 -5.72 -3.16 22.67
N TRP A 170 -6.11 -4.26 23.31
CA TRP A 170 -5.35 -4.88 24.39
C TRP A 170 -4.71 -6.17 23.89
N LEU A 171 -3.38 -6.18 23.85
CA LEU A 171 -2.56 -7.35 23.55
C LEU A 171 -1.17 -7.17 24.18
N ASN A 172 -0.45 -8.28 24.36
CA ASN A 172 0.92 -8.21 24.83
C ASN A 172 1.91 -8.01 23.65
N GLU A 173 3.13 -7.66 23.97
CA GLU A 173 4.16 -7.37 22.95
C GLU A 173 4.51 -8.60 22.11
N GLN A 174 4.51 -9.79 22.70
CA GLN A 174 4.79 -11.03 21.98
C GLN A 174 3.73 -11.28 20.90
N GLU A 175 2.45 -11.19 21.26
CA GLU A 175 1.34 -11.34 20.31
C GLU A 175 1.43 -10.29 19.18
N ALA A 176 1.75 -9.04 19.54
CA ALA A 176 1.90 -7.95 18.58
C ALA A 176 3.00 -8.20 17.54
N ARG A 177 4.09 -8.88 17.94
CA ARG A 177 5.23 -9.12 17.05
C ARG A 177 5.17 -10.43 16.28
N GLU A 178 4.55 -11.45 16.85
CA GLU A 178 4.56 -12.80 16.27
C GLU A 178 3.31 -13.11 15.44
N ILE A 179 2.20 -12.44 15.72
CA ILE A 179 0.92 -12.77 15.11
C ILE A 179 0.35 -11.57 14.34
N MET A 180 0.40 -10.37 14.92
CA MET A 180 -0.23 -9.16 14.39
C MET A 180 0.75 -8.35 13.55
#